data_e39b2b797de7e697d30a80c0ca6fb89e
#
_entry.id   e39b2b797de7e697d30a80c0ca6fb89e
#
_cell.length_a   1.000
_cell.length_b   1.000
_cell.length_c   1.000
_cell.angle_alpha   90.00
_cell.angle_beta   90.00
_cell.angle_gamma   90.00
#
_symmetry.space_group_name_H-M   'P 1'
#
loop_
_entity.id
_entity.type
_entity.pdbx_description
1 polymer ?
#
loop_
_entity_poly.entity_id
_entity_poly.type
_entity_poly.pdbx_seq_one_letter_code
_entity_poly.pdbx_strand_id
1 'polypeptide(L)'
;MIFDDGSREPLHGHNYRVMLKGEVPALSGDMVFDFLDIKPIVREVCDSLDHKLLIPKDNSHLKIYTDKKNYVIETPDESYFSIPQTDVLLLPILNTSAERIAIYICNEIRQKVKDRFGFSFNNLEVEVEETPGQSAVFVHKEI
;
A
#
# COMPACT_ATOMS: atom_id res chain seq x y z
N MET A 1 6.10 8.85 -8.58
CA MET A 1 6.44 7.52 -9.18
C MET A 1 7.80 7.61 -9.85
N ILE A 2 8.55 6.50 -9.96
CA ILE A 2 9.79 6.37 -10.73
C ILE A 2 9.49 5.51 -11.95
N PHE A 3 9.87 5.95 -13.13
CA PHE A 3 9.66 5.21 -14.38
C PHE A 3 10.83 4.24 -14.66
N ASP A 4 10.63 3.31 -15.59
CA ASP A 4 11.61 2.26 -15.92
C ASP A 4 12.92 2.82 -16.47
N ASP A 5 12.89 4.00 -17.09
CA ASP A 5 14.07 4.72 -17.57
C ASP A 5 14.80 5.52 -16.47
N GLY A 6 14.30 5.45 -15.23
CA GLY A 6 14.83 6.17 -14.08
C GLY A 6 14.34 7.61 -13.95
N SER A 7 13.56 8.12 -14.88
CA SER A 7 12.90 9.41 -14.73
C SER A 7 11.84 9.35 -13.62
N ARG A 8 11.46 10.51 -13.09
CA ARG A 8 10.48 10.58 -12.00
C ARG A 8 9.48 11.70 -12.20
N GLU A 9 8.33 11.53 -11.59
CA GLU A 9 7.40 12.63 -11.40
C GLU A 9 7.92 13.59 -10.32
N PRO A 10 7.59 14.89 -10.43
CA PRO A 10 7.76 15.82 -9.33
C PRO A 10 7.11 15.29 -8.05
N LEU A 11 7.69 15.63 -6.89
CA LEU A 11 7.11 15.24 -5.60
C LEU A 11 5.74 15.94 -5.43
N HIS A 12 4.70 15.13 -5.24
CA HIS A 12 3.33 15.59 -5.00
C HIS A 12 2.60 14.57 -4.12
N GLY A 13 1.43 14.92 -3.63
CA GLY A 13 0.62 14.08 -2.77
C GLY A 13 -0.75 13.80 -3.36
N HIS A 14 -1.37 12.71 -2.89
CA HIS A 14 -2.72 12.29 -3.22
C HIS A 14 -3.53 11.99 -1.97
N ASN A 15 -4.84 12.17 -2.05
CA ASN A 15 -5.79 11.66 -1.08
C ASN A 15 -6.33 10.32 -1.59
N TYR A 16 -5.61 9.25 -1.26
CA TYR A 16 -5.98 7.91 -1.70
C TYR A 16 -7.29 7.44 -1.06
N ARG A 17 -8.12 6.79 -1.87
CA ARG A 17 -9.31 6.09 -1.40
C ARG A 17 -9.14 4.59 -1.59
N VAL A 18 -9.42 3.82 -0.54
CA VAL A 18 -9.30 2.37 -0.58
C VAL A 18 -10.68 1.74 -0.51
N MET A 19 -10.98 0.86 -1.45
CA MET A 19 -12.20 0.05 -1.47
C MET A 19 -11.83 -1.43 -1.45
N LEU A 20 -12.66 -2.22 -0.75
CA LEU A 20 -12.44 -3.64 -0.55
C LEU A 20 -13.67 -4.43 -0.97
N LYS A 21 -13.45 -5.52 -1.72
CA LYS A 21 -14.47 -6.56 -1.99
C LYS A 21 -13.87 -7.93 -1.66
N GLY A 22 -14.60 -8.74 -0.92
CA GLY A 22 -14.17 -10.09 -0.55
C GLY A 22 -15.21 -11.14 -0.96
N GLU A 23 -14.72 -12.29 -1.40
CA GLU A 23 -15.53 -13.48 -1.67
C GLU A 23 -15.07 -14.64 -0.80
N VAL A 24 -16.01 -15.42 -0.34
CA VAL A 24 -15.79 -16.63 0.44
C VAL A 24 -16.55 -17.80 -0.14
N PRO A 25 -16.10 -19.06 0.07
CA PRO A 25 -16.72 -20.24 -0.55
C PRO A 25 -18.10 -20.56 0.00
N ALA A 26 -18.37 -20.19 1.26
CA ALA A 26 -19.65 -20.46 1.91
C ALA A 26 -19.88 -19.46 3.05
N LEU A 27 -21.15 -19.23 3.36
CA LEU A 27 -21.53 -18.45 4.54
C LEU A 27 -21.30 -19.29 5.81
N SER A 28 -20.77 -18.65 6.84
CA SER A 28 -20.79 -19.16 8.20
C SER A 28 -22.01 -18.57 8.92
N GLY A 29 -23.13 -19.28 8.91
CA GLY A 29 -24.43 -18.72 9.26
C GLY A 29 -24.97 -17.83 8.12
N ASP A 30 -25.48 -16.65 8.45
CA ASP A 30 -26.06 -15.71 7.47
C ASP A 30 -25.07 -14.64 6.97
N MET A 31 -23.80 -14.68 7.45
CA MET A 31 -22.78 -13.70 7.11
C MET A 31 -21.52 -14.35 6.55
N VAL A 32 -20.88 -13.64 5.63
CA VAL A 32 -19.56 -14.01 5.07
C VAL A 32 -18.46 -13.73 6.09
N PHE A 33 -18.47 -12.52 6.64
CA PHE A 33 -17.56 -12.01 7.63
C PHE A 33 -18.19 -10.76 8.27
N ASP A 34 -18.00 -10.57 9.57
CA ASP A 34 -18.57 -9.40 10.22
C ASP A 34 -17.83 -8.12 9.78
N PHE A 35 -18.59 -7.15 9.30
CA PHE A 35 -18.05 -5.84 8.96
C PHE A 35 -17.43 -5.12 10.16
N LEU A 36 -17.88 -5.45 11.38
CA LEU A 36 -17.29 -4.92 12.61
C LEU A 36 -15.87 -5.44 12.85
N ASP A 37 -15.53 -6.60 12.28
CA ASP A 37 -14.21 -7.21 12.40
C ASP A 37 -13.25 -6.74 11.29
N ILE A 38 -13.74 -6.63 10.05
CA ILE A 38 -12.88 -6.29 8.91
C ILE A 38 -12.57 -4.79 8.82
N LYS A 39 -13.52 -3.92 9.11
CA LYS A 39 -13.34 -2.47 9.04
C LYS A 39 -12.20 -1.94 9.91
N PRO A 40 -12.01 -2.39 11.17
CA PRO A 40 -10.87 -2.00 11.98
C PRO A 40 -9.52 -2.39 11.37
N ILE A 41 -9.44 -3.57 10.73
CA ILE A 41 -8.22 -4.04 10.05
C ILE A 41 -7.89 -3.14 8.86
N VAL A 42 -8.88 -2.86 8.01
CA VAL A 42 -8.69 -1.98 6.85
C VAL A 42 -8.25 -0.59 7.31
N ARG A 43 -8.90 -0.05 8.35
CA ARG A 43 -8.52 1.24 8.91
C ARG A 43 -7.10 1.23 9.45
N GLU A 44 -6.70 0.22 10.22
CA GLU A 44 -5.35 0.10 10.76
C GLU A 44 -4.29 0.09 9.64
N VAL A 45 -4.53 -0.64 8.56
CA VAL A 45 -3.62 -0.66 7.40
C VAL A 45 -3.55 0.72 6.75
N CYS A 46 -4.70 1.36 6.51
CA CYS A 46 -4.73 2.70 5.92
C CYS A 46 -4.08 3.76 6.82
N ASP A 47 -4.37 3.74 8.13
CA ASP A 47 -3.81 4.69 9.10
C ASP A 47 -2.29 4.56 9.19
N SER A 48 -1.73 3.36 8.96
CA SER A 48 -0.27 3.16 8.92
C SER A 48 0.41 3.87 7.75
N LEU A 49 -0.32 4.14 6.68
CA LEU A 49 0.14 4.82 5.47
C LEU A 49 -0.16 6.32 5.50
N ASP A 50 -1.12 6.73 6.32
CA ASP A 50 -1.67 8.08 6.32
C ASP A 50 -0.69 9.12 6.82
N HIS A 51 -0.67 10.30 6.18
CA HIS A 51 0.22 11.43 6.51
C HIS A 51 1.72 11.04 6.48
N LYS A 52 2.11 10.11 5.62
CA LYS A 52 3.50 9.69 5.39
C LYS A 52 3.92 9.91 3.94
N LEU A 53 5.19 10.25 3.76
CA LEU A 53 5.83 10.11 2.46
C LEU A 53 6.17 8.65 2.23
N LEU A 54 5.48 8.03 1.28
CA LEU A 54 5.69 6.62 0.94
C LEU A 54 6.89 6.50 0.00
N ILE A 55 7.90 5.74 0.43
CA ILE A 55 9.12 5.50 -0.35
C ILE A 55 9.22 4.02 -0.70
N PRO A 56 9.32 3.66 -2.01
CA PRO A 56 9.47 2.28 -2.45
C PRO A 56 10.92 1.83 -2.23
N LYS A 57 11.17 1.16 -1.09
CA LYS A 57 12.53 0.79 -0.69
C LYS A 57 13.19 -0.24 -1.62
N ASP A 58 12.38 -1.00 -2.37
CA ASP A 58 12.86 -2.05 -3.28
C ASP A 58 13.06 -1.52 -4.72
N ASN A 59 12.91 -0.20 -4.94
CA ASN A 59 13.17 0.42 -6.24
C ASN A 59 14.67 0.52 -6.50
N SER A 60 15.15 -0.11 -7.57
CA SER A 60 16.57 -0.18 -7.91
C SER A 60 17.18 1.14 -8.38
N HIS A 61 16.37 2.12 -8.76
CA HIS A 61 16.82 3.45 -9.17
C HIS A 61 17.06 4.39 -7.98
N LEU A 62 16.57 4.04 -6.80
CA LEU A 62 16.70 4.89 -5.62
C LEU A 62 17.89 4.45 -4.76
N LYS A 63 18.69 5.40 -4.35
CA LYS A 63 19.68 5.22 -3.29
C LYS A 63 19.12 5.80 -2.01
N ILE A 64 18.85 4.94 -1.03
CA ILE A 64 18.21 5.29 0.23
C ILE A 64 19.16 4.97 1.37
N TYR A 65 19.42 5.95 2.22
CA TYR A 65 20.23 5.78 3.43
C TYR A 65 19.81 6.75 4.53
N THR A 66 20.36 6.57 5.71
CA THR A 66 20.09 7.45 6.86
C THR A 66 21.25 8.43 7.06
N ASP A 67 20.90 9.70 7.28
CA ASP A 67 21.81 10.71 7.79
C ASP A 67 21.18 11.36 9.03
N LYS A 68 21.79 11.15 10.20
CA LYS A 68 21.29 11.61 11.50
C LYS A 68 19.86 11.13 11.76
N LYS A 69 18.89 12.04 11.76
CA LYS A 69 17.46 11.75 11.99
C LYS A 69 16.65 11.73 10.70
N ASN A 70 17.30 11.82 9.54
CA ASN A 70 16.63 11.87 8.25
C ASN A 70 16.89 10.60 7.44
N TYR A 71 15.94 10.24 6.59
CA TYR A 71 16.20 9.46 5.39
C TYR A 71 16.66 10.39 4.28
N VAL A 72 17.70 9.95 3.59
CA VAL A 72 18.17 10.60 2.36
C VAL A 72 17.82 9.72 1.18
N ILE A 73 17.21 10.32 0.16
CA ILE A 73 16.85 9.67 -1.08
C ILE A 73 17.52 10.40 -2.24
N GLU A 74 18.38 9.71 -2.98
CA GLU A 74 18.98 10.19 -4.21
C GLU A 74 18.34 9.49 -5.40
N THR A 75 18.06 10.24 -6.45
CA THR A 75 17.42 9.75 -7.68
C THR A 75 18.35 9.86 -8.88
N PRO A 76 18.12 9.17 -10.01
CA PRO A 76 19.00 9.18 -11.17
C PRO A 76 19.20 10.56 -11.80
N ASP A 77 18.25 11.48 -11.64
CA ASP A 77 18.34 12.87 -12.08
C ASP A 77 19.15 13.77 -11.13
N GLU A 78 19.95 13.16 -10.24
CA GLU A 78 20.76 13.84 -9.22
C GLU A 78 19.95 14.64 -8.19
N SER A 79 18.61 14.44 -8.13
CA SER A 79 17.81 15.07 -7.09
C SER A 79 18.10 14.44 -5.73
N TYR A 80 18.12 15.30 -4.71
CA TYR A 80 18.46 14.96 -3.34
C TYR A 80 17.35 15.37 -2.40
N PHE A 81 16.80 14.39 -1.67
CA PHE A 81 15.75 14.62 -0.66
C PHE A 81 16.27 14.18 0.70
N SER A 82 16.18 15.05 1.68
CA SER A 82 16.52 14.76 3.08
C SER A 82 15.31 15.05 3.95
N ILE A 83 14.67 14.00 4.47
CA ILE A 83 13.35 14.07 5.09
C ILE A 83 13.41 13.41 6.46
N PRO A 84 12.78 13.98 7.51
CA PRO A 84 12.72 13.36 8.83
C PRO A 84 12.19 11.94 8.76
N GLN A 85 12.83 11.00 9.46
CA GLN A 85 12.39 9.60 9.48
C GLN A 85 10.96 9.43 9.99
N THR A 86 10.49 10.35 10.85
CA THR A 86 9.11 10.35 11.35
C THR A 86 8.07 10.59 10.26
N ASP A 87 8.44 11.24 9.16
CA ASP A 87 7.53 11.66 8.10
C ASP A 87 7.56 10.69 6.90
N VAL A 88 8.46 9.71 6.93
CA VAL A 88 8.68 8.74 5.86
C VAL A 88 8.22 7.36 6.29
N LEU A 89 7.64 6.62 5.35
CA LEU A 89 7.41 5.19 5.45
C LEU A 89 8.09 4.48 4.28
N LEU A 90 9.06 3.62 4.60
CA LEU A 90 9.72 2.76 3.62
C LEU A 90 8.86 1.53 3.37
N LEU A 91 8.27 1.42 2.19
CA LEU A 91 7.43 0.30 1.79
C LEU A 91 8.22 -0.77 1.03
N PRO A 92 7.99 -2.07 1.27
CA PRO A 92 8.63 -3.16 0.54
C PRO A 92 7.95 -3.36 -0.83
N ILE A 93 7.99 -2.34 -1.67
CA ILE A 93 7.41 -2.31 -3.00
C ILE A 93 8.42 -1.72 -3.99
N LEU A 94 8.22 -2.02 -5.28
CA LEU A 94 9.10 -1.54 -6.34
C LEU A 94 8.79 -0.11 -6.79
N ASN A 95 7.55 0.36 -6.58
CA ASN A 95 7.12 1.70 -6.96
C ASN A 95 5.91 2.12 -6.13
N THR A 96 5.60 3.42 -6.07
CA THR A 96 4.42 3.99 -5.40
C THR A 96 3.25 4.24 -6.35
N SER A 97 3.10 3.41 -7.37
CA SER A 97 1.90 3.44 -8.20
C SER A 97 0.68 2.89 -7.45
N ALA A 98 -0.51 3.29 -7.86
CA ALA A 98 -1.76 2.81 -7.27
C ALA A 98 -1.87 1.28 -7.29
N GLU A 99 -1.36 0.62 -8.35
CA GLU A 99 -1.30 -0.84 -8.49
C GLU A 99 -0.44 -1.49 -7.40
N ARG A 100 0.76 -0.96 -7.15
CA ARG A 100 1.68 -1.50 -6.14
C ARG A 100 1.18 -1.25 -4.72
N ILE A 101 0.56 -0.11 -4.49
CA ILE A 101 -0.09 0.21 -3.21
C ILE A 101 -1.28 -0.72 -2.98
N ALA A 102 -2.10 -1.02 -4.01
CA ALA A 102 -3.21 -1.96 -3.90
C ALA A 102 -2.73 -3.38 -3.54
N ILE A 103 -1.64 -3.86 -4.16
CA ILE A 103 -1.02 -5.15 -3.83
C ILE A 103 -0.54 -5.16 -2.37
N TYR A 104 0.15 -4.12 -1.94
CA TYR A 104 0.65 -4.00 -0.57
C TYR A 104 -0.49 -4.04 0.44
N ILE A 105 -1.51 -3.19 0.28
CA ILE A 105 -2.68 -3.13 1.16
C ILE A 105 -3.41 -4.48 1.20
N CYS A 106 -3.59 -5.13 0.06
CA CYS A 106 -4.23 -6.44 -0.02
C CYS A 106 -3.48 -7.49 0.82
N ASN A 107 -2.15 -7.54 0.69
CA ASN A 107 -1.32 -8.49 1.43
C ASN A 107 -1.36 -8.22 2.94
N GLU A 108 -1.28 -6.94 3.36
CA GLU A 108 -1.37 -6.56 4.78
C GLU A 108 -2.74 -6.94 5.39
N ILE A 109 -3.83 -6.66 4.68
CA ILE A 109 -5.18 -7.03 5.15
C ILE A 109 -5.32 -8.54 5.28
N ARG A 110 -4.89 -9.30 4.25
CA ARG A 110 -4.96 -10.76 4.27
C ARG A 110 -4.17 -11.36 5.43
N GLN A 111 -2.95 -10.87 5.65
CA GLN A 111 -2.12 -11.36 6.74
C GLN A 111 -2.78 -11.08 8.10
N LYS A 112 -3.25 -9.87 8.33
CA LYS A 112 -3.91 -9.49 9.59
C LYS A 112 -5.21 -10.27 9.83
N VAL A 113 -6.01 -10.51 8.80
CA VAL A 113 -7.22 -11.34 8.90
C VAL A 113 -6.87 -12.78 9.26
N LYS A 114 -5.87 -13.35 8.58
CA LYS A 114 -5.38 -14.70 8.89
C LYS A 114 -4.86 -14.82 10.31
N ASP A 115 -4.06 -13.86 10.76
CA ASP A 115 -3.44 -13.89 12.10
C ASP A 115 -4.47 -13.72 13.22
N ARG A 116 -5.50 -12.91 13.01
CA ARG A 116 -6.50 -12.60 14.04
C ARG A 116 -7.65 -13.59 14.10
N PHE A 117 -8.07 -14.09 12.95
CA PHE A 117 -9.30 -14.88 12.81
C PHE A 117 -9.08 -16.28 12.24
N GLY A 118 -7.85 -16.60 11.79
CA GLY A 118 -7.55 -17.86 11.10
C GLY A 118 -8.30 -18.01 9.77
N PHE A 119 -8.79 -16.90 9.20
CA PHE A 119 -9.66 -16.87 8.04
C PHE A 119 -8.86 -16.43 6.80
N SER A 120 -9.20 -17.03 5.64
CA SER A 120 -8.68 -16.64 4.33
C SER A 120 -9.84 -16.35 3.37
N PHE A 121 -9.70 -15.31 2.56
CA PHE A 121 -10.64 -15.03 1.47
C PHE A 121 -10.28 -15.86 0.25
N ASN A 122 -11.25 -16.42 -0.45
CA ASN A 122 -11.04 -17.05 -1.75
C ASN A 122 -10.60 -16.03 -2.79
N ASN A 123 -11.30 -14.89 -2.80
CA ASN A 123 -10.93 -13.72 -3.58
C ASN A 123 -10.97 -12.50 -2.67
N LEU A 124 -9.93 -11.69 -2.73
CA LEU A 124 -9.90 -10.37 -2.11
C LEU A 124 -9.50 -9.35 -3.16
N GLU A 125 -10.40 -8.44 -3.46
CA GLU A 125 -10.18 -7.32 -4.37
C GLU A 125 -9.92 -6.06 -3.55
N VAL A 126 -8.82 -5.38 -3.86
CA VAL A 126 -8.49 -4.08 -3.29
C VAL A 126 -8.36 -3.09 -4.43
N GLU A 127 -9.17 -2.03 -4.38
CA GLU A 127 -9.08 -0.89 -5.27
C GLU A 127 -8.45 0.29 -4.55
N VAL A 128 -7.48 0.92 -5.17
CA VAL A 128 -6.86 2.16 -4.71
C VAL A 128 -7.11 3.23 -5.74
N GLU A 129 -7.90 4.23 -5.38
CA GLU A 129 -8.17 5.42 -6.18
C GLU A 129 -7.20 6.53 -5.74
N GLU A 130 -6.41 7.00 -6.68
CA GLU A 130 -5.40 8.04 -6.50
C GLU A 130 -6.00 9.45 -6.64
N THR A 131 -6.85 9.62 -7.66
CA THR A 131 -7.68 10.79 -7.89
C THR A 131 -9.04 10.34 -8.41
N PRO A 132 -10.10 11.15 -8.28
CA PRO A 132 -11.42 10.77 -8.77
C PRO A 132 -11.40 10.26 -10.21
N GLY A 133 -11.82 9.03 -10.42
CA GLY A 133 -11.85 8.37 -11.73
C GLY A 133 -10.52 7.75 -12.18
N GLN A 134 -9.48 7.77 -11.37
CA GLN A 134 -8.20 7.10 -11.64
C GLN A 134 -7.90 6.12 -10.50
N SER A 135 -8.19 4.86 -10.73
CA SER A 135 -7.99 3.80 -9.75
C SER A 135 -7.30 2.58 -10.35
N ALA A 136 -6.63 1.83 -9.49
CA ALA A 136 -6.09 0.52 -9.81
C ALA A 136 -6.73 -0.53 -8.91
N VAL A 137 -6.98 -1.71 -9.48
CA VAL A 137 -7.60 -2.84 -8.79
C VAL A 137 -6.62 -4.01 -8.77
N PHE A 138 -6.39 -4.55 -7.60
CA PHE A 138 -5.67 -5.81 -7.44
C PHE A 138 -6.60 -6.88 -6.89
N VAL A 139 -6.60 -8.06 -7.51
CA VAL A 139 -7.39 -9.22 -7.09
C VAL A 139 -6.45 -10.35 -6.68
N HIS A 140 -6.46 -10.67 -5.39
CA HIS A 140 -5.86 -11.90 -4.90
C HIS A 140 -6.86 -13.04 -5.01
N LYS A 141 -6.41 -14.16 -5.62
CA LYS A 141 -7.17 -15.42 -5.68
C LYS A 141 -6.39 -16.49 -4.93
N GLU A 142 -7.04 -17.15 -3.98
CA GLU A 142 -6.50 -18.35 -3.36
C GLU A 142 -6.74 -19.53 -4.33
N ILE A 143 -5.66 -20.21 -4.72
CA ILE A 143 -5.69 -21.37 -5.63
C ILE A 143 -5.88 -22.63 -4.81
#